data_4cd96e454bda88eacc7dbd25821d7849
#
_entry.id   4cd96e454bda88eacc7dbd25821d7849
#
_cell.length_a   1.000
_cell.length_b   1.000
_cell.length_c   1.000
_cell.angle_alpha   90.00
_cell.angle_beta   90.00
_cell.angle_gamma   90.00
#
_symmetry.space_group_name_H-M   'P 1'
#
loop_
_entity.id
_entity.type
_entity.pdbx_description
1 polymer ?
#
loop_
_entity_poly.entity_id
_entity_poly.type
_entity_poly.pdbx_seq_one_letter_code
_entity_poly.pdbx_strand_id
1 'polypeptide(L)'
;MELGTFSISLSVKDLGVSREFYEKLGFEPLQDTSEQNYILMKNGTTIIGLFQGMFEKNILTFNPGWDTDARELESYTDVRELQRELRQKGVDFETEADEETTGPASFVMVDPDGNPILVDQHV
;
A
#
# COMPACT_ATOMS: atom_id res chain seq x y z
N MET A 1 14.70 2.96 9.20
CA MET A 1 13.36 2.34 9.31
C MET A 1 12.95 1.78 7.95
N GLU A 2 12.64 0.51 7.91
CA GLU A 2 12.23 -0.13 6.65
C GLU A 2 10.71 -0.33 6.64
N LEU A 3 10.03 0.34 5.71
CA LEU A 3 8.57 0.34 5.60
C LEU A 3 8.06 -0.76 4.64
N GLY A 4 8.96 -1.52 4.02
CA GLY A 4 8.60 -2.53 3.04
C GLY A 4 8.48 -1.99 1.62
N THR A 5 7.95 -2.80 0.72
CA THR A 5 7.81 -2.40 -0.69
C THR A 5 6.81 -1.25 -0.83
N PHE A 6 7.13 -0.35 -1.77
CA PHE A 6 6.30 0.82 -2.02
C PHE A 6 5.39 0.61 -3.22
N SER A 7 4.16 1.11 -3.11
CA SER A 7 3.27 1.28 -4.25
C SER A 7 2.46 2.56 -4.07
N ILE A 8 2.06 3.18 -5.18
CA ILE A 8 1.08 4.25 -5.11
C ILE A 8 -0.30 3.67 -5.42
N SER A 9 -1.26 3.96 -4.54
CA SER A 9 -2.64 3.51 -4.70
C SER A 9 -3.43 4.65 -5.32
N LEU A 10 -3.83 4.47 -6.57
CA LEU A 10 -4.53 5.48 -7.34
C LEU A 10 -6.04 5.26 -7.27
N SER A 11 -6.76 6.32 -6.94
CA SER A 11 -8.21 6.33 -7.04
C SER A 11 -8.59 6.58 -8.49
N VAL A 12 -9.26 5.62 -9.13
CA VAL A 12 -9.61 5.70 -10.55
C VAL A 12 -11.12 5.68 -10.73
N LYS A 13 -11.59 6.32 -11.80
CA LYS A 13 -13.02 6.38 -12.11
C LYS A 13 -13.52 5.14 -12.84
N ASP A 14 -12.66 4.55 -13.69
CA ASP A 14 -12.98 3.37 -14.48
C ASP A 14 -11.74 2.48 -14.52
N LEU A 15 -11.84 1.35 -13.85
CA LEU A 15 -10.72 0.41 -13.69
C LEU A 15 -10.19 -0.11 -15.03
N GLY A 16 -11.09 -0.47 -15.96
CA GLY A 16 -10.71 -0.99 -17.25
C GLY A 16 -9.97 0.03 -18.11
N VAL A 17 -10.45 1.26 -18.13
CA VAL A 17 -9.81 2.36 -18.87
C VAL A 17 -8.42 2.65 -18.30
N SER A 18 -8.30 2.71 -17.00
CA SER A 18 -7.00 2.96 -16.35
C SER A 18 -6.03 1.80 -16.59
N ARG A 19 -6.50 0.56 -16.50
CA ARG A 19 -5.68 -0.61 -16.79
C ARG A 19 -5.11 -0.55 -18.21
N GLU A 20 -5.93 -0.28 -19.21
CA GLU A 20 -5.47 -0.17 -20.60
C GLU A 20 -4.42 0.93 -20.76
N PHE A 21 -4.63 2.06 -20.10
CA PHE A 21 -3.68 3.16 -20.16
C PHE A 21 -2.30 2.73 -19.64
N TYR A 22 -2.26 2.12 -18.45
CA TYR A 22 -0.98 1.72 -17.85
C TYR A 22 -0.35 0.52 -18.56
N GLU A 23 -1.14 -0.35 -19.17
CA GLU A 23 -0.59 -1.41 -20.02
C GLU A 23 0.19 -0.84 -21.23
N LYS A 24 -0.24 0.29 -21.77
CA LYS A 24 0.49 0.99 -22.83
C LYS A 24 1.86 1.49 -22.38
N LEU A 25 2.04 1.74 -21.09
CA LEU A 25 3.32 2.16 -20.51
C LEU A 25 4.22 0.97 -20.14
N GLY A 26 3.75 -0.25 -20.35
CA GLY A 26 4.51 -1.45 -20.05
C GLY A 26 4.20 -2.10 -18.71
N PHE A 27 3.15 -1.63 -18.01
CA PHE A 27 2.71 -2.28 -16.77
C PHE A 27 1.95 -3.55 -17.07
N GLU A 28 2.13 -4.55 -16.21
CA GLU A 28 1.42 -5.83 -16.29
C GLU A 28 0.70 -6.10 -14.96
N PRO A 29 -0.49 -6.72 -14.99
CA PRO A 29 -1.16 -7.09 -13.75
C PRO A 29 -0.30 -8.02 -12.91
N LEU A 30 -0.09 -7.67 -11.63
CA LEU A 30 0.57 -8.54 -10.66
C LEU A 30 -0.40 -9.60 -10.16
N GLN A 31 -1.65 -9.17 -9.93
CA GLN A 31 -2.78 -10.02 -9.59
C GLN A 31 -4.01 -9.45 -10.27
N ASP A 32 -4.89 -10.31 -10.79
CA ASP A 32 -6.17 -9.87 -11.35
C ASP A 32 -7.25 -9.98 -10.29
N THR A 33 -7.54 -8.84 -9.66
CA THR A 33 -8.59 -8.69 -8.66
C THR A 33 -9.69 -7.75 -9.16
N SER A 34 -9.86 -7.66 -10.48
CA SER A 34 -10.82 -6.73 -11.11
C SER A 34 -12.25 -6.93 -10.64
N GLU A 35 -12.65 -8.15 -10.27
CA GLU A 35 -13.97 -8.41 -9.69
C GLU A 35 -14.15 -7.75 -8.32
N GLN A 36 -13.06 -7.41 -7.64
CA GLN A 36 -13.06 -6.72 -6.36
C GLN A 36 -12.83 -5.22 -6.52
N ASN A 37 -12.86 -4.72 -7.76
CA ASN A 37 -12.69 -3.30 -8.13
C ASN A 37 -11.29 -2.74 -7.87
N TYR A 38 -10.27 -3.58 -7.90
CA TYR A 38 -8.89 -3.10 -7.88
C TYR A 38 -7.94 -4.05 -8.62
N ILE A 39 -6.82 -3.51 -9.09
CA ILE A 39 -5.76 -4.28 -9.75
C ILE A 39 -4.41 -3.70 -9.32
N LEU A 40 -3.48 -4.59 -8.93
CA LEU A 40 -2.08 -4.22 -8.73
C LEU A 40 -1.34 -4.44 -10.03
N MET A 41 -0.56 -3.47 -10.46
CA MET A 41 0.21 -3.51 -11.71
C MET A 41 1.67 -3.23 -11.45
N LYS A 42 2.54 -3.84 -12.23
CA LYS A 42 3.99 -3.77 -12.05
C LYS A 42 4.70 -3.49 -13.36
N ASN A 43 5.69 -2.62 -13.32
CA ASN A 43 6.65 -2.40 -14.40
C ASN A 43 8.05 -2.37 -13.77
N GLY A 44 8.84 -3.44 -13.99
CA GLY A 44 10.13 -3.57 -13.31
C GLY A 44 9.94 -3.65 -11.80
N THR A 45 10.47 -2.68 -11.07
CA THR A 45 10.30 -2.58 -9.62
C THR A 45 9.23 -1.55 -9.22
N THR A 46 8.57 -0.93 -10.20
CA THR A 46 7.53 0.07 -9.95
C THR A 46 6.17 -0.62 -9.84
N ILE A 47 5.49 -0.38 -8.73
CA ILE A 47 4.17 -0.96 -8.47
C ILE A 47 3.16 0.15 -8.32
N ILE A 48 2.02 0.04 -9.01
CA ILE A 48 0.86 0.90 -8.82
C ILE A 48 -0.35 0.04 -8.50
N GLY A 49 -1.24 0.57 -7.67
CA GLY A 49 -2.54 -0.04 -7.42
C GLY A 49 -3.62 0.84 -8.06
N LEU A 50 -4.53 0.24 -8.80
CA LEU A 50 -5.69 0.92 -9.37
C LEU A 50 -6.91 0.51 -8.58
N PHE A 51 -7.61 1.46 -7.95
CA PHE A 51 -8.74 1.20 -7.06
C PHE A 51 -9.93 2.03 -7.49
N GLN A 52 -11.04 1.37 -7.79
CA GLN A 52 -12.27 2.04 -8.21
C GLN A 52 -13.26 2.10 -7.06
N GLY A 53 -13.65 3.32 -6.66
CA GLY A 53 -14.73 3.52 -5.68
C GLY A 53 -14.38 3.17 -4.23
N MET A 54 -13.10 3.06 -3.87
CA MET A 54 -12.69 2.64 -2.53
C MET A 54 -12.22 3.78 -1.64
N PHE A 55 -11.71 4.86 -2.23
CA PHE A 55 -11.24 6.05 -1.51
C PHE A 55 -11.19 7.23 -2.47
N GLU A 56 -11.10 8.46 -1.93
CA GLU A 56 -11.15 9.68 -2.74
C GLU A 56 -9.77 10.17 -3.19
N LYS A 57 -8.76 10.05 -2.34
CA LYS A 57 -7.40 10.57 -2.60
C LYS A 57 -6.44 9.43 -2.89
N ASN A 58 -5.45 9.70 -3.74
CA ASN A 58 -4.36 8.77 -3.97
C ASN A 58 -3.57 8.58 -2.67
N ILE A 59 -3.08 7.37 -2.45
CA ILE A 59 -2.44 6.96 -1.20
C ILE A 59 -1.05 6.45 -1.48
N LEU A 60 -0.05 6.93 -0.71
CA LEU A 60 1.29 6.34 -0.69
C LEU A 60 1.20 5.09 0.18
N THR A 61 1.52 3.94 -0.37
CA THR A 61 1.34 2.66 0.32
C THR A 61 2.67 1.94 0.49
N PHE A 62 2.92 1.47 1.71
CA PHE A 62 4.08 0.64 2.04
C PHE A 62 3.59 -0.69 2.61
N ASN A 63 4.24 -1.77 2.21
CA ASN A 63 3.83 -3.13 2.60
C ASN A 63 4.98 -3.81 3.35
N PRO A 64 5.12 -3.62 4.68
CA PRO A 64 6.13 -4.34 5.44
C PRO A 64 5.86 -5.84 5.37
N GLY A 65 6.91 -6.61 5.18
CA GLY A 65 6.81 -8.04 5.01
C GLY A 65 6.81 -8.53 3.57
N TRP A 66 6.66 -7.64 2.59
CA TRP A 66 6.65 -7.98 1.17
C TRP A 66 7.83 -7.37 0.41
N ASP A 67 8.32 -8.13 -0.59
CA ASP A 67 9.20 -7.61 -1.63
C ASP A 67 8.36 -7.06 -2.81
N THR A 68 9.01 -6.64 -3.90
CA THR A 68 8.33 -6.05 -5.06
C THR A 68 7.52 -7.06 -5.88
N ASP A 69 7.62 -8.34 -5.58
CA ASP A 69 6.82 -9.40 -6.22
C ASP A 69 5.68 -9.89 -5.32
N ALA A 70 5.41 -9.15 -4.24
CA ALA A 70 4.42 -9.49 -3.23
C ALA A 70 4.70 -10.85 -2.56
N ARG A 71 5.98 -11.18 -2.40
CA ARG A 71 6.43 -12.38 -1.70
C ARG A 71 6.87 -12.02 -0.30
N GLU A 72 6.56 -12.88 0.65
CA GLU A 72 6.94 -12.65 2.04
C GLU A 72 8.46 -12.65 2.20
N LEU A 73 8.98 -11.61 2.88
CA LEU A 73 10.38 -11.51 3.23
C LEU A 73 10.68 -12.43 4.42
N GLU A 74 11.91 -12.99 4.46
CA GLU A 74 12.34 -13.80 5.60
C GLU A 74 12.44 -12.99 6.89
N SER A 75 12.75 -11.70 6.75
CA SER A 75 12.93 -10.81 7.90
C SER A 75 12.37 -9.43 7.53
N TYR A 76 11.57 -8.87 8.43
CA TYR A 76 10.99 -7.54 8.27
C TYR A 76 10.58 -7.00 9.63
N THR A 77 10.38 -5.68 9.70
CA THR A 77 9.87 -5.04 10.91
C THR A 77 8.34 -5.10 10.89
N ASP A 78 7.74 -5.67 11.93
CA ASP A 78 6.27 -5.77 12.04
C ASP A 78 5.62 -4.38 12.07
N VAL A 79 4.45 -4.27 11.47
CA VAL A 79 3.72 -3.00 11.35
C VAL A 79 3.45 -2.36 12.71
N ARG A 80 3.23 -3.14 13.75
CA ARG A 80 2.97 -2.63 15.11
C ARG A 80 4.21 -2.04 15.73
N GLU A 81 5.37 -2.61 15.44
CA GLU A 81 6.66 -2.07 15.87
C GLU A 81 6.97 -0.75 15.16
N LEU A 82 6.70 -0.67 13.86
CA LEU A 82 6.82 0.57 13.10
C LEU A 82 5.90 1.64 13.67
N GLN A 83 4.68 1.29 14.01
CA GLN A 83 3.72 2.21 14.62
C GLN A 83 4.23 2.77 15.96
N ARG A 84 4.75 1.90 16.83
CA ARG A 84 5.32 2.34 18.12
C ARG A 84 6.50 3.27 17.93
N GLU A 85 7.39 2.94 16.98
CA GLU A 85 8.57 3.76 16.70
C GLU A 85 8.17 5.15 16.17
N LEU A 86 7.20 5.21 15.26
CA LEU A 86 6.69 6.47 14.72
C LEU A 86 5.97 7.30 15.79
N ARG A 87 5.23 6.66 16.68
CA ARG A 87 4.59 7.35 17.80
C ARG A 87 5.63 8.02 18.70
N GLN A 88 6.73 7.34 18.98
CA GLN A 88 7.83 7.90 19.77
C GLN A 88 8.48 9.11 19.09
N LYS A 89 8.42 9.17 17.76
CA LYS A 89 8.93 10.30 16.99
C LYS A 89 7.92 11.44 16.85
N GLY A 90 6.74 11.31 17.45
CA GLY A 90 5.72 12.35 17.44
C GLY A 90 4.77 12.35 16.26
N VAL A 91 4.72 11.26 15.51
CA VAL A 91 3.76 11.13 14.39
C VAL A 91 2.36 10.85 14.93
N ASP A 92 1.37 11.57 14.39
CA ASP A 92 -0.04 11.34 14.68
C ASP A 92 -0.64 10.37 13.64
N PHE A 93 -1.57 9.54 14.07
CA PHE A 93 -2.21 8.55 13.22
C PHE A 93 -3.69 8.86 13.02
N GLU A 94 -4.19 8.68 11.80
CA GLU A 94 -5.63 8.71 11.52
C GLU A 94 -6.29 7.39 11.93
N THR A 95 -5.62 6.27 11.64
CA THR A 95 -6.02 4.95 12.11
C THR A 95 -4.80 4.23 12.65
N GLU A 96 -5.01 3.30 13.56
CA GLU A 96 -3.93 2.55 14.21
C GLU A 96 -4.17 1.06 14.10
N ALA A 97 -3.08 0.28 14.03
CA ALA A 97 -3.12 -1.16 14.18
C ALA A 97 -3.31 -1.50 15.65
N ASP A 98 -4.04 -2.59 15.93
CA ASP A 98 -4.13 -3.13 17.28
C ASP A 98 -2.80 -3.82 17.62
N GLU A 99 -2.07 -3.27 18.59
CA GLU A 99 -0.74 -3.73 18.96
C GLU A 99 -0.74 -5.06 19.73
N GLU A 100 -1.90 -5.53 20.14
CA GLU A 100 -2.03 -6.80 20.85
C GLU A 100 -2.32 -7.98 19.92
N THR A 101 -2.48 -7.74 18.61
CA THR A 101 -2.75 -8.77 17.62
C THR A 101 -1.48 -9.21 16.91
N THR A 102 -1.58 -10.25 16.08
CA THR A 102 -0.51 -10.73 15.20
C THR A 102 -1.08 -10.91 13.78
N GLY A 103 -0.18 -10.96 12.79
CA GLY A 103 -0.58 -11.13 11.39
C GLY A 103 -0.89 -9.82 10.69
N PRO A 104 -1.72 -9.86 9.64
CA PRO A 104 -2.03 -8.66 8.85
C PRO A 104 -2.64 -7.54 9.69
N ALA A 105 -2.16 -6.33 9.49
CA ALA A 105 -2.67 -5.12 10.13
C ALA A 105 -2.16 -3.90 9.39
N SER A 106 -2.75 -2.74 9.65
CA SER A 106 -2.38 -1.51 8.98
C SER A 106 -2.56 -0.29 9.87
N PHE A 107 -1.88 0.79 9.51
CA PHE A 107 -2.15 2.11 10.07
C PHE A 107 -2.09 3.16 8.97
N VAL A 108 -2.74 4.29 9.20
CA VAL A 108 -2.75 5.44 8.29
C VAL A 108 -2.27 6.67 9.01
N MET A 109 -1.37 7.39 8.37
CA MET A 109 -0.90 8.69 8.82
C MET A 109 -1.00 9.67 7.65
N VAL A 110 -0.86 10.96 7.90
CA VAL A 110 -0.95 12.00 6.89
C VAL A 110 0.30 12.85 6.96
N ASP A 111 0.92 13.15 5.82
CA ASP A 111 2.08 14.01 5.79
C ASP A 111 1.69 15.48 6.04
N PRO A 112 2.68 16.41 6.17
CA PRO A 112 2.36 17.82 6.47
C PRO A 112 1.47 18.52 5.44
N ASP A 113 1.38 18.01 4.20
CA ASP A 113 0.58 18.60 3.14
C ASP A 113 -0.74 17.88 2.89
N GLY A 114 -1.09 16.93 3.75
CA GLY A 114 -2.37 16.23 3.68
C GLY A 114 -2.36 14.98 2.81
N ASN A 115 -1.19 14.47 2.42
CA ASN A 115 -1.10 13.23 1.65
C ASN A 115 -1.24 12.01 2.57
N PRO A 116 -2.22 11.14 2.34
CA PRO A 116 -2.38 9.95 3.17
C PRO A 116 -1.28 8.92 2.87
N ILE A 117 -0.80 8.29 3.93
CA ILE A 117 0.21 7.25 3.88
C ILE A 117 -0.33 6.03 4.62
N LEU A 118 -0.44 4.93 3.91
CA LEU A 118 -0.90 3.65 4.45
C LEU A 118 0.31 2.73 4.61
N VAL A 119 0.49 2.19 5.79
CA VAL A 119 1.44 1.11 6.04
C VAL A 119 0.61 -0.14 6.30
N ASP A 120 0.66 -1.08 5.36
CA ASP A 120 -0.28 -2.19 5.27
C ASP A 120 0.47 -3.52 5.19
N GLN A 121 0.52 -4.22 6.31
CA GLN A 121 1.16 -5.54 6.39
C GLN A 121 0.16 -6.62 6.01
N HIS A 122 0.48 -7.42 5.02
CA HIS A 122 -0.38 -8.50 4.52
C HIS A 122 -0.05 -9.88 5.08
N VAL A 123 1.02 -9.99 5.84
CA VAL A 123 1.52 -11.28 6.34
C VAL A 123 1.58 -11.36 7.85
#